data_2c86e749f442c449ea84ba51716383e2
#
_entry.id   2c86e749f442c449ea84ba51716383e2
#
_cell.length_a   1.000
_cell.length_b   1.000
_cell.length_c   1.000
_cell.angle_alpha   90.00
_cell.angle_beta   90.00
_cell.angle_gamma   90.00
#
_symmetry.space_group_name_H-M   'P 1'
#
loop_
_entity.id
_entity.type
_entity.pdbx_description
1 polymer ?
#
loop_
_entity_poly.entity_id
_entity_poly.type
_entity_poly.pdbx_seq_one_letter_code
_entity_poly.pdbx_strand_id
1 'polypeptide(L)'
;MEIARAQAFAPASMGNFGVAFDVIGVAFAEPGDIVCAEWNDAPGVVIAAIEGDGGQLPRDPARNTASVAANSVLQRLQAQRGVRLTVHKGLPLASGLGSSAASAVAAAVAVNALFGEPLPREELLPACLDGEALVSGYHPDNVGPSLLGGITLITGPDLREIRRLPVPEALRFALVTPDVAISTAVARALLPQTVSLRALVAQTGAVARLVDALHRGDLEAMAGAMERDGIIEPARAHLIPLLAEARVTAKRAGALSLVISGAGPTLCAVCDSDANAQRVAAALGALYDEAGIGNITRATGVSVCGARVLAVE
;
A
#
# COMPACT_ATOMS: atom_id res chain seq x y z
N MET A 1 -2.55 5.11 -34.75
CA MET A 1 -1.59 4.02 -34.58
C MET A 1 -2.11 3.13 -33.45
N GLU A 2 -2.02 1.82 -33.61
CA GLU A 2 -2.35 0.88 -32.53
C GLU A 2 -1.24 0.95 -31.48
N ILE A 3 -1.60 1.07 -30.20
CA ILE A 3 -0.63 1.02 -29.11
C ILE A 3 -0.07 -0.40 -29.04
N ALA A 4 1.24 -0.58 -29.17
CA ALA A 4 1.88 -1.89 -29.12
C ALA A 4 2.26 -2.31 -27.69
N ARG A 5 2.55 -1.32 -26.84
CA ARG A 5 3.03 -1.50 -25.49
C ARG A 5 2.58 -0.36 -24.58
N ALA A 6 2.22 -0.70 -23.33
CA ALA A 6 1.92 0.30 -22.30
C ALA A 6 2.64 -0.05 -21.01
N GLN A 7 3.15 0.95 -20.30
CA GLN A 7 3.84 0.80 -19.04
C GLN A 7 3.17 1.69 -17.98
N ALA A 8 2.90 1.13 -16.81
CA ALA A 8 2.31 1.85 -15.70
C ALA A 8 3.07 1.60 -14.39
N PHE A 9 3.08 2.62 -13.55
CA PHE A 9 3.60 2.62 -12.19
C PHE A 9 2.42 2.67 -11.21
N ALA A 10 2.52 1.88 -10.13
CA ALA A 10 1.64 2.02 -8.98
C ALA A 10 2.48 2.15 -7.70
N PRO A 11 2.18 3.15 -6.85
CA PRO A 11 2.94 3.41 -5.64
C PRO A 11 2.67 2.39 -4.55
N ALA A 12 3.62 2.25 -3.63
CA ALA A 12 3.42 1.62 -2.34
C ALA A 12 2.27 2.28 -1.57
N SER A 13 1.68 1.53 -0.67
CA SER A 13 0.61 2.03 0.20
C SER A 13 0.74 1.48 1.61
N MET A 14 0.20 2.23 2.56
CA MET A 14 0.00 1.77 3.93
C MET A 14 -1.50 1.70 4.20
N GLY A 15 -2.03 0.49 4.36
CA GLY A 15 -3.35 0.28 4.92
C GLY A 15 -3.38 0.56 6.41
N ASN A 16 -4.57 0.67 6.97
CA ASN A 16 -4.85 0.97 8.38
C ASN A 16 -4.56 2.41 8.82
N PHE A 17 -3.60 3.11 8.22
CA PHE A 17 -3.13 4.45 8.59
C PHE A 17 -3.09 4.67 10.11
N GLY A 18 -2.42 3.76 10.82
CA GLY A 18 -2.41 3.67 12.28
C GLY A 18 -3.70 3.06 12.82
N VAL A 19 -4.51 3.86 13.50
CA VAL A 19 -5.72 3.45 14.22
C VAL A 19 -6.91 3.03 13.35
N ALA A 20 -6.87 3.29 12.03
CA ALA A 20 -8.02 3.15 11.13
C ALA A 20 -8.00 1.83 10.35
N PHE A 21 -7.97 0.72 11.07
CA PHE A 21 -7.90 -0.65 10.53
C PHE A 21 -8.97 -0.91 9.47
N ASP A 22 -8.55 -1.33 8.26
CA ASP A 22 -9.35 -1.61 7.05
C ASP A 22 -10.21 -0.40 6.57
N VAL A 23 -10.03 0.82 7.13
CA VAL A 23 -10.88 1.99 6.86
C VAL A 23 -10.12 3.12 6.17
N ILE A 24 -8.85 3.35 6.49
CA ILE A 24 -8.05 4.41 5.87
C ILE A 24 -6.72 3.84 5.37
N GLY A 25 -6.36 4.24 4.14
CA GLY A 25 -5.04 3.98 3.58
C GLY A 25 -4.41 5.22 2.98
N VAL A 26 -3.09 5.19 2.78
CA VAL A 26 -2.31 6.25 2.15
C VAL A 26 -1.36 5.70 1.10
N ALA A 27 -1.19 6.43 0.00
CA ALA A 27 -0.19 6.13 -1.02
C ALA A 27 1.11 6.89 -0.74
N PHE A 28 2.23 6.20 -0.78
CA PHE A 28 3.56 6.82 -0.71
C PHE A 28 4.01 7.33 -2.09
N ALA A 29 4.78 8.41 -2.13
CA ALA A 29 5.30 8.93 -3.40
C ALA A 29 6.23 7.93 -4.08
N GLU A 30 7.04 7.27 -3.27
CA GLU A 30 7.97 6.19 -3.62
C GLU A 30 8.14 5.25 -2.41
N PRO A 31 8.50 3.99 -2.63
CA PRO A 31 8.68 3.25 -3.88
C PRO A 31 7.36 2.78 -4.51
N GLY A 32 7.44 1.99 -5.58
CA GLY A 32 6.28 1.36 -6.21
C GLY A 32 6.70 0.26 -7.20
N ASP A 33 5.71 -0.42 -7.77
CA ASP A 33 5.91 -1.44 -8.80
C ASP A 33 5.61 -0.86 -10.18
N ILE A 34 6.24 -1.45 -11.21
CA ILE A 34 5.98 -1.12 -12.60
C ILE A 34 5.52 -2.38 -13.32
N VAL A 35 4.48 -2.25 -14.14
CA VAL A 35 4.03 -3.33 -15.03
C VAL A 35 4.04 -2.82 -16.48
N CYS A 36 4.60 -3.63 -17.34
CA CYS A 36 4.54 -3.47 -18.79
C CYS A 36 3.53 -4.47 -19.36
N ALA A 37 2.59 -4.00 -20.17
CA ALA A 37 1.62 -4.79 -20.90
C ALA A 37 1.86 -4.68 -22.40
N GLU A 38 1.89 -5.81 -23.07
CA GLU A 38 2.03 -5.95 -24.52
C GLU A 38 0.95 -6.90 -25.05
N TRP A 39 0.63 -6.83 -26.32
CA TRP A 39 -0.33 -7.74 -26.93
C TRP A 39 0.15 -9.20 -26.92
N ASN A 40 -0.76 -10.10 -26.73
CA ASN A 40 -0.60 -11.55 -26.91
C ASN A 40 -1.67 -12.06 -27.84
N ASP A 41 -1.31 -12.89 -28.82
CA ASP A 41 -2.25 -13.41 -29.83
C ASP A 41 -3.27 -14.37 -29.22
N ALA A 42 -2.85 -15.16 -28.23
CA ALA A 42 -3.76 -16.01 -27.49
C ALA A 42 -4.56 -15.20 -26.47
N PRO A 43 -5.86 -15.49 -26.28
CA PRO A 43 -6.66 -14.84 -25.23
C PRO A 43 -6.10 -15.06 -23.83
N GLY A 44 -6.41 -14.13 -22.90
CA GLY A 44 -6.03 -14.19 -21.51
C GLY A 44 -4.70 -13.51 -21.22
N VAL A 45 -4.11 -13.82 -20.06
CA VAL A 45 -2.90 -13.17 -19.56
C VAL A 45 -1.75 -14.17 -19.48
N VAL A 46 -0.58 -13.75 -19.95
CA VAL A 46 0.68 -14.49 -19.82
C VAL A 46 1.68 -13.62 -19.05
N ILE A 47 2.35 -14.19 -18.06
CA ILE A 47 3.47 -13.52 -17.38
C ILE A 47 4.77 -13.89 -18.10
N ALA A 48 5.33 -12.93 -18.81
CA ALA A 48 6.60 -13.09 -19.53
C ALA A 48 7.79 -13.11 -18.58
N ALA A 49 7.82 -12.14 -17.64
CA ALA A 49 8.88 -12.02 -16.65
C ALA A 49 8.36 -11.37 -15.36
N ILE A 50 9.01 -11.72 -14.24
CA ILE A 50 8.91 -11.01 -12.98
C ILE A 50 10.34 -10.70 -12.57
N GLU A 51 10.64 -9.44 -12.32
CA GLU A 51 11.96 -8.95 -11.94
C GLU A 51 11.90 -8.32 -10.54
N GLY A 52 12.95 -8.50 -9.74
CA GLY A 52 13.05 -7.93 -8.40
C GLY A 52 12.30 -8.71 -7.30
N ASP A 53 11.73 -9.87 -7.63
CA ASP A 53 11.03 -10.75 -6.67
C ASP A 53 11.91 -11.87 -6.08
N GLY A 54 13.15 -11.99 -6.55
CA GLY A 54 14.05 -13.10 -6.17
C GLY A 54 13.53 -14.48 -6.58
N GLY A 55 12.63 -14.56 -7.57
CA GLY A 55 12.04 -15.82 -8.06
C GLY A 55 10.97 -16.41 -7.14
N GLN A 56 10.40 -15.61 -6.22
CA GLN A 56 9.46 -16.08 -5.22
C GLN A 56 7.99 -16.03 -5.69
N LEU A 57 7.67 -15.15 -6.64
CA LEU A 57 6.30 -14.98 -7.10
C LEU A 57 5.94 -16.02 -8.18
N PRO A 58 4.70 -16.55 -8.15
CA PRO A 58 4.25 -17.50 -9.16
C PRO A 58 4.08 -16.82 -10.52
N ARG A 59 4.52 -17.49 -11.58
CA ARG A 59 4.24 -17.11 -12.97
C ARG A 59 2.93 -17.70 -13.50
N ASP A 60 2.28 -18.55 -12.74
CA ASP A 60 0.93 -19.03 -13.04
C ASP A 60 -0.05 -17.86 -12.98
N PRO A 61 -0.72 -17.51 -14.11
CA PRO A 61 -1.62 -16.37 -14.17
C PRO A 61 -2.78 -16.42 -13.18
N ALA A 62 -3.23 -17.60 -12.79
CA ALA A 62 -4.31 -17.76 -11.82
C ALA A 62 -3.85 -17.49 -10.36
N ARG A 63 -2.56 -17.45 -10.12
CA ARG A 63 -1.95 -17.35 -8.78
C ARG A 63 -1.15 -16.07 -8.57
N ASN A 64 -1.15 -15.16 -9.54
CA ASN A 64 -0.40 -13.90 -9.48
C ASN A 64 -1.37 -12.71 -9.49
N THR A 65 -1.20 -11.79 -8.55
CA THR A 65 -2.12 -10.65 -8.34
C THR A 65 -2.19 -9.72 -9.56
N ALA A 66 -1.05 -9.46 -10.20
CA ALA A 66 -0.99 -8.64 -11.41
C ALA A 66 -1.77 -9.25 -12.57
N SER A 67 -1.61 -10.56 -12.79
CA SER A 67 -2.32 -11.24 -13.89
C SER A 67 -3.81 -11.41 -13.63
N VAL A 68 -4.24 -11.63 -12.39
CA VAL A 68 -5.66 -11.69 -12.05
C VAL A 68 -6.32 -10.33 -12.26
N ALA A 69 -5.69 -9.24 -11.81
CA ALA A 69 -6.18 -7.89 -12.06
C ALA A 69 -6.24 -7.56 -13.56
N ALA A 70 -5.18 -7.89 -14.32
CA ALA A 70 -5.16 -7.72 -15.77
C ALA A 70 -6.27 -8.51 -16.47
N ASN A 71 -6.47 -9.77 -16.10
CA ASN A 71 -7.52 -10.60 -16.66
C ASN A 71 -8.93 -10.06 -16.35
N SER A 72 -9.15 -9.52 -15.17
CA SER A 72 -10.40 -8.85 -14.80
C SER A 72 -10.65 -7.60 -15.66
N VAL A 73 -9.61 -6.83 -16.01
CA VAL A 73 -9.73 -5.70 -16.96
C VAL A 73 -10.12 -6.24 -18.35
N LEU A 74 -9.44 -7.28 -18.87
CA LEU A 74 -9.78 -7.89 -20.17
C LEU A 74 -11.24 -8.36 -20.24
N GLN A 75 -11.74 -8.98 -19.18
CA GLN A 75 -13.13 -9.43 -19.09
C GLN A 75 -14.11 -8.25 -19.15
N ARG A 76 -13.84 -7.15 -18.41
CA ARG A 76 -14.68 -5.94 -18.44
C ARG A 76 -14.70 -5.27 -19.80
N LEU A 77 -13.58 -5.32 -20.52
CA LEU A 77 -13.47 -4.81 -21.88
C LEU A 77 -14.00 -5.79 -22.94
N GLN A 78 -14.41 -6.99 -22.56
CA GLN A 78 -14.81 -8.08 -23.47
C GLN A 78 -13.74 -8.34 -24.55
N ALA A 79 -12.46 -8.26 -24.13
CA ALA A 79 -11.33 -8.33 -25.03
C ALA A 79 -11.19 -9.71 -25.69
N GLN A 80 -10.96 -9.71 -27.00
CA GLN A 80 -10.75 -10.94 -27.79
C GLN A 80 -9.25 -11.31 -27.87
N ARG A 81 -8.35 -10.33 -27.70
CA ARG A 81 -6.91 -10.53 -27.63
C ARG A 81 -6.46 -10.60 -26.17
N GLY A 82 -5.42 -11.35 -25.93
CA GLY A 82 -4.78 -11.40 -24.62
C GLY A 82 -3.64 -10.39 -24.46
N VAL A 83 -3.03 -10.43 -23.30
CA VAL A 83 -1.88 -9.59 -22.98
C VAL A 83 -0.75 -10.39 -22.36
N ARG A 84 0.47 -9.92 -22.57
CA ARG A 84 1.69 -10.39 -21.96
C ARG A 84 2.17 -9.34 -20.96
N LEU A 85 2.46 -9.75 -19.74
CA LEU A 85 2.93 -8.86 -18.68
C LEU A 85 4.39 -9.11 -18.33
N THR A 86 5.13 -8.01 -18.14
CA THR A 86 6.40 -7.99 -17.43
C THR A 86 6.22 -7.16 -16.16
N VAL A 87 6.49 -7.77 -15.01
CA VAL A 87 6.31 -7.15 -13.69
C VAL A 87 7.68 -6.79 -13.10
N HIS A 88 7.91 -5.52 -12.81
CA HIS A 88 9.12 -5.04 -12.13
C HIS A 88 8.75 -4.68 -10.68
N LYS A 89 9.22 -5.51 -9.76
CA LYS A 89 9.00 -5.31 -8.33
C LYS A 89 9.97 -4.29 -7.77
N GLY A 90 9.46 -3.12 -7.39
CA GLY A 90 10.20 -2.11 -6.63
C GLY A 90 9.94 -2.20 -5.12
N LEU A 91 9.00 -3.07 -4.71
CA LEU A 91 8.59 -3.26 -3.32
C LEU A 91 9.02 -4.61 -2.78
N PRO A 92 9.58 -4.67 -1.55
CA PRO A 92 9.85 -5.92 -0.88
C PRO A 92 8.55 -6.73 -0.69
N LEU A 93 8.66 -8.04 -0.81
CA LEU A 93 7.52 -8.94 -0.59
C LEU A 93 7.19 -9.04 0.90
N ALA A 94 5.91 -9.19 1.24
CA ALA A 94 5.43 -9.34 2.63
C ALA A 94 5.96 -8.25 3.59
N SER A 95 6.14 -7.03 3.09
CA SER A 95 6.76 -5.91 3.81
C SER A 95 5.76 -5.01 4.55
N GLY A 96 4.46 -5.13 4.33
CA GLY A 96 3.47 -4.18 4.85
C GLY A 96 3.35 -2.87 4.04
N LEU A 97 3.93 -2.83 2.82
CA LEU A 97 3.89 -1.67 1.92
C LEU A 97 2.89 -1.83 0.76
N GLY A 98 1.91 -2.72 0.87
CA GLY A 98 0.90 -2.94 -0.17
C GLY A 98 1.49 -3.48 -1.48
N SER A 99 2.55 -4.34 -1.39
CA SER A 99 3.28 -4.84 -2.56
C SER A 99 2.40 -5.63 -3.53
N SER A 100 1.42 -6.41 -3.06
CA SER A 100 0.44 -7.12 -3.89
C SER A 100 -0.52 -6.14 -4.59
N ALA A 101 -1.04 -5.18 -3.84
CA ALA A 101 -1.92 -4.14 -4.35
C ALA A 101 -1.24 -3.30 -5.44
N ALA A 102 0.03 -2.88 -5.23
CA ALA A 102 0.78 -2.14 -6.23
C ALA A 102 0.93 -2.91 -7.55
N SER A 103 1.27 -4.20 -7.50
CA SER A 103 1.36 -5.04 -8.71
C SER A 103 0.00 -5.18 -9.42
N ALA A 104 -1.09 -5.42 -8.66
CA ALA A 104 -2.44 -5.53 -9.23
C ALA A 104 -2.88 -4.22 -9.89
N VAL A 105 -2.66 -3.09 -9.20
CA VAL A 105 -3.01 -1.75 -9.70
C VAL A 105 -2.18 -1.39 -10.93
N ALA A 106 -0.86 -1.58 -10.90
CA ALA A 106 0.01 -1.29 -12.05
C ALA A 106 -0.40 -2.11 -13.29
N ALA A 107 -0.75 -3.40 -13.09
CA ALA A 107 -1.20 -4.27 -14.17
C ALA A 107 -2.55 -3.81 -14.75
N ALA A 108 -3.52 -3.50 -13.90
CA ALA A 108 -4.82 -3.00 -14.34
C ALA A 108 -4.69 -1.69 -15.15
N VAL A 109 -3.87 -0.75 -14.67
CA VAL A 109 -3.63 0.52 -15.35
C VAL A 109 -2.87 0.33 -16.67
N ALA A 110 -1.84 -0.53 -16.71
CA ALA A 110 -1.08 -0.80 -17.93
C ALA A 110 -1.95 -1.47 -19.01
N VAL A 111 -2.79 -2.45 -18.63
CA VAL A 111 -3.71 -3.08 -19.58
C VAL A 111 -4.74 -2.09 -20.09
N ASN A 112 -5.36 -1.29 -19.22
CA ASN A 112 -6.31 -0.26 -19.64
C ASN A 112 -5.65 0.75 -20.61
N ALA A 113 -4.41 1.15 -20.35
CA ALA A 113 -3.66 2.05 -21.22
C ALA A 113 -3.34 1.41 -22.59
N LEU A 114 -3.04 0.11 -22.63
CA LEU A 114 -2.82 -0.64 -23.87
C LEU A 114 -4.06 -0.63 -24.79
N PHE A 115 -5.25 -0.58 -24.20
CA PHE A 115 -6.52 -0.45 -24.90
C PHE A 115 -6.94 1.01 -25.17
N GLY A 116 -6.09 2.01 -24.89
CA GLY A 116 -6.39 3.42 -25.09
C GLY A 116 -7.23 4.05 -23.97
N GLU A 117 -7.15 3.52 -22.76
CA GLU A 117 -7.84 4.01 -21.55
C GLU A 117 -9.37 4.08 -21.64
N PRO A 118 -10.05 3.00 -22.11
CA PRO A 118 -11.51 3.01 -22.26
C PRO A 118 -12.25 3.05 -20.91
N LEU A 119 -11.63 2.61 -19.82
CA LEU A 119 -12.20 2.68 -18.48
C LEU A 119 -11.63 3.88 -17.71
N PRO A 120 -12.47 4.72 -17.08
CA PRO A 120 -12.01 5.67 -16.09
C PRO A 120 -11.20 4.98 -15.00
N ARG A 121 -10.22 5.69 -14.42
CA ARG A 121 -9.31 5.09 -13.41
C ARG A 121 -10.07 4.44 -12.25
N GLU A 122 -11.09 5.09 -11.79
CA GLU A 122 -11.93 4.64 -10.71
C GLU A 122 -12.60 3.30 -11.02
N GLU A 123 -12.99 3.06 -12.26
CA GLU A 123 -13.65 1.81 -12.70
C GLU A 123 -12.67 0.62 -12.76
N LEU A 124 -11.36 0.84 -12.60
CA LEU A 124 -10.37 -0.21 -12.45
C LEU A 124 -10.35 -0.82 -11.04
N LEU A 125 -10.94 -0.15 -10.05
CA LEU A 125 -10.92 -0.61 -8.65
C LEU A 125 -11.37 -2.06 -8.46
N PRO A 126 -12.50 -2.50 -9.03
CA PRO A 126 -12.94 -3.90 -8.87
C PRO A 126 -11.94 -4.90 -9.44
N ALA A 127 -11.30 -4.59 -10.58
CA ALA A 127 -10.27 -5.45 -11.17
C ALA A 127 -9.02 -5.54 -10.27
N CYS A 128 -8.62 -4.43 -9.66
CA CYS A 128 -7.51 -4.41 -8.70
C CYS A 128 -7.84 -5.23 -7.44
N LEU A 129 -9.09 -5.16 -6.95
CA LEU A 129 -9.55 -5.93 -5.80
C LEU A 129 -9.62 -7.43 -6.11
N ASP A 130 -9.99 -7.83 -7.33
CA ASP A 130 -9.94 -9.24 -7.75
C ASP A 130 -8.50 -9.79 -7.65
N GLY A 131 -7.50 -9.00 -8.03
CA GLY A 131 -6.09 -9.35 -7.85
C GLY A 131 -5.69 -9.44 -6.38
N GLU A 132 -6.04 -8.44 -5.56
CA GLU A 132 -5.68 -8.39 -4.14
C GLU A 132 -6.34 -9.50 -3.33
N ALA A 133 -7.53 -9.95 -3.73
CA ALA A 133 -8.27 -11.02 -3.08
C ALA A 133 -7.51 -12.35 -3.00
N LEU A 134 -6.53 -12.59 -3.89
CA LEU A 134 -5.66 -13.78 -3.82
C LEU A 134 -4.80 -13.83 -2.56
N VAL A 135 -4.49 -12.69 -1.95
CA VAL A 135 -3.49 -12.58 -0.88
C VAL A 135 -4.12 -12.10 0.42
N SER A 136 -4.93 -11.05 0.38
CA SER A 136 -5.43 -10.38 1.59
C SER A 136 -6.95 -10.26 1.68
N GLY A 137 -7.69 -10.74 0.68
CA GLY A 137 -9.14 -10.57 0.59
C GLY A 137 -9.54 -9.24 -0.07
N TYR A 138 -10.84 -8.94 -0.11
CA TYR A 138 -11.38 -7.72 -0.71
C TYR A 138 -11.25 -6.54 0.25
N HIS A 139 -10.00 -6.10 0.49
CA HIS A 139 -9.67 -4.97 1.36
C HIS A 139 -9.12 -3.81 0.52
N PRO A 140 -9.88 -2.73 0.31
CA PRO A 140 -9.46 -1.63 -0.57
C PRO A 140 -8.49 -0.62 0.08
N ASP A 141 -8.13 -0.78 1.34
CA ASP A 141 -7.28 0.15 2.10
C ASP A 141 -5.83 0.27 1.58
N ASN A 142 -5.34 -0.72 0.82
CA ASN A 142 -4.10 -0.62 0.05
C ASN A 142 -4.35 -0.32 -1.42
N VAL A 143 -5.32 -0.98 -2.05
CA VAL A 143 -5.66 -0.81 -3.47
C VAL A 143 -6.18 0.60 -3.75
N GLY A 144 -7.07 1.12 -2.91
CA GLY A 144 -7.66 2.45 -3.06
C GLY A 144 -6.62 3.56 -3.18
N PRO A 145 -5.74 3.75 -2.18
CA PRO A 145 -4.72 4.80 -2.26
C PRO A 145 -3.68 4.52 -3.36
N SER A 146 -3.28 3.27 -3.61
CA SER A 146 -2.35 2.96 -4.70
C SER A 146 -2.92 3.35 -6.06
N LEU A 147 -4.21 3.10 -6.30
CA LEU A 147 -4.89 3.44 -7.56
C LEU A 147 -5.18 4.93 -7.68
N LEU A 148 -5.80 5.53 -6.64
CA LEU A 148 -6.37 6.88 -6.69
C LEU A 148 -5.42 7.96 -6.17
N GLY A 149 -4.42 7.58 -5.37
CA GLY A 149 -3.53 8.49 -4.67
C GLY A 149 -4.12 9.13 -3.42
N GLY A 150 -3.26 9.81 -2.68
CA GLY A 150 -3.64 10.54 -1.47
C GLY A 150 -3.89 9.64 -0.27
N ILE A 151 -4.70 10.16 0.64
CA ILE A 151 -5.25 9.43 1.77
C ILE A 151 -6.68 9.08 1.41
N THR A 152 -7.06 7.80 1.50
CA THR A 152 -8.40 7.32 1.13
C THR A 152 -9.15 6.80 2.35
N LEU A 153 -10.37 7.29 2.53
CA LEU A 153 -11.35 6.76 3.47
C LEU A 153 -12.23 5.75 2.75
N ILE A 154 -12.37 4.58 3.33
CA ILE A 154 -13.07 3.43 2.78
C ILE A 154 -14.19 3.06 3.74
N THR A 155 -15.42 3.10 3.26
CA THR A 155 -16.61 2.72 4.03
C THR A 155 -17.30 1.47 3.48
N GLY A 156 -16.80 0.96 2.36
CA GLY A 156 -17.25 -0.25 1.69
C GLY A 156 -16.44 -0.53 0.42
N PRO A 157 -16.71 -1.66 -0.26
CA PRO A 157 -15.95 -2.08 -1.44
C PRO A 157 -16.33 -1.33 -2.72
N ASP A 158 -17.45 -0.61 -2.72
CA ASP A 158 -17.90 0.12 -3.90
C ASP A 158 -17.16 1.45 -4.05
N LEU A 159 -16.97 1.86 -5.30
CA LEU A 159 -16.33 3.12 -5.64
C LEU A 159 -16.94 4.34 -4.95
N ARG A 160 -18.26 4.32 -4.77
CA ARG A 160 -19.02 5.40 -4.09
C ARG A 160 -18.71 5.51 -2.60
N GLU A 161 -18.12 4.45 -2.03
CA GLU A 161 -17.77 4.33 -0.62
C GLU A 161 -16.29 4.61 -0.35
N ILE A 162 -15.53 4.99 -1.40
CA ILE A 162 -14.15 5.45 -1.28
C ILE A 162 -14.10 6.96 -1.50
N ARG A 163 -13.52 7.67 -0.53
CA ARG A 163 -13.37 9.11 -0.54
C ARG A 163 -11.92 9.49 -0.30
N ARG A 164 -11.46 10.52 -0.99
CA ARG A 164 -10.18 11.15 -0.68
C ARG A 164 -10.33 12.07 0.52
N LEU A 165 -9.42 11.95 1.46
CA LEU A 165 -9.26 12.89 2.57
C LEU A 165 -8.21 13.95 2.21
N PRO A 166 -8.25 15.12 2.84
CA PRO A 166 -7.22 16.13 2.69
C PRO A 166 -5.84 15.58 3.06
N VAL A 167 -4.83 15.96 2.30
CA VAL A 167 -3.43 15.62 2.57
C VAL A 167 -2.73 16.88 3.07
N PRO A 168 -2.26 16.91 4.34
CA PRO A 168 -1.49 18.04 4.84
C PRO A 168 -0.20 18.22 4.03
N GLU A 169 0.11 19.45 3.61
CA GLU A 169 1.23 19.75 2.72
C GLU A 169 2.59 19.35 3.33
N ALA A 170 2.73 19.55 4.62
CA ALA A 170 3.95 19.24 5.36
C ALA A 170 4.10 17.74 5.70
N LEU A 171 3.10 16.89 5.42
CA LEU A 171 3.13 15.47 5.78
C LEU A 171 4.23 14.73 5.03
N ARG A 172 5.16 14.16 5.80
CA ARG A 172 6.23 13.28 5.33
C ARG A 172 6.28 12.01 6.17
N PHE A 173 6.92 11.01 5.62
CA PHE A 173 7.08 9.70 6.26
C PHE A 173 8.54 9.26 6.27
N ALA A 174 8.96 8.66 7.38
CA ALA A 174 10.17 7.87 7.45
C ALA A 174 9.76 6.40 7.61
N LEU A 175 10.19 5.57 6.69
CA LEU A 175 9.92 4.13 6.66
C LEU A 175 11.17 3.37 7.06
N VAL A 176 11.02 2.32 7.86
CA VAL A 176 12.04 1.28 8.06
C VAL A 176 11.38 -0.08 7.85
N THR A 177 11.94 -0.88 6.95
CA THR A 177 11.49 -2.24 6.66
C THR A 177 12.59 -3.20 7.13
N PRO A 178 12.46 -3.82 8.31
CA PRO A 178 13.40 -4.84 8.75
C PRO A 178 13.27 -6.10 7.88
N ASP A 179 14.38 -6.82 7.73
CA ASP A 179 14.45 -8.07 6.94
C ASP A 179 13.80 -9.23 7.69
N VAL A 180 12.50 -9.11 7.89
CA VAL A 180 11.61 -10.10 8.51
C VAL A 180 10.36 -10.22 7.67
N ALA A 181 9.99 -11.41 7.26
CA ALA A 181 8.78 -11.63 6.48
C ALA A 181 7.57 -11.86 7.40
N ILE A 182 6.53 -11.04 7.26
CA ILE A 182 5.26 -11.21 7.97
C ILE A 182 4.14 -11.40 6.97
N SER A 183 3.55 -12.59 6.96
CA SER A 183 2.38 -12.88 6.13
C SER A 183 1.16 -12.11 6.64
N THR A 184 0.46 -11.42 5.74
CA THR A 184 -0.81 -10.72 6.04
C THR A 184 -1.85 -11.69 6.65
N ALA A 185 -1.91 -12.93 6.16
CA ALA A 185 -2.81 -13.96 6.68
C ALA A 185 -2.48 -14.30 8.15
N VAL A 186 -1.20 -14.46 8.49
CA VAL A 186 -0.76 -14.70 9.88
C VAL A 186 -1.10 -13.50 10.77
N ALA A 187 -0.75 -12.29 10.34
CA ALA A 187 -1.04 -11.07 11.09
C ALA A 187 -2.56 -10.85 11.30
N ARG A 188 -3.41 -11.26 10.35
CA ARG A 188 -4.86 -11.18 10.46
C ARG A 188 -5.42 -12.25 11.40
N ALA A 189 -4.87 -13.45 11.40
CA ALA A 189 -5.30 -14.54 12.29
C ALA A 189 -5.07 -14.26 13.78
N LEU A 190 -4.17 -13.33 14.13
CA LEU A 190 -3.90 -12.90 15.50
C LEU A 190 -4.93 -11.91 16.05
N LEU A 191 -5.80 -11.37 15.20
CA LEU A 191 -6.75 -10.35 15.63
C LEU A 191 -7.86 -10.95 16.48
N PRO A 192 -8.31 -10.22 17.53
CA PRO A 192 -9.40 -10.68 18.38
C PRO A 192 -10.70 -10.78 17.58
N GLN A 193 -11.44 -11.87 17.79
CA GLN A 193 -12.75 -12.08 17.17
C GLN A 193 -13.85 -11.20 17.78
N THR A 194 -13.64 -10.72 19.00
CA THR A 194 -14.57 -9.85 19.75
C THR A 194 -13.80 -8.77 20.49
N VAL A 195 -14.40 -7.60 20.61
CA VAL A 195 -13.83 -6.48 21.37
C VAL A 195 -14.84 -5.96 22.38
N SER A 196 -14.37 -5.39 23.50
CA SER A 196 -15.26 -4.76 24.46
C SER A 196 -15.86 -3.48 23.86
N LEU A 197 -17.08 -3.11 24.30
CA LEU A 197 -17.72 -1.85 23.91
C LEU A 197 -16.82 -0.64 24.25
N ARG A 198 -16.08 -0.70 25.36
CA ARG A 198 -15.13 0.35 25.76
C ARG A 198 -13.99 0.49 24.72
N ALA A 199 -13.43 -0.61 24.25
CA ALA A 199 -12.39 -0.61 23.24
C ALA A 199 -12.92 -0.08 21.88
N LEU A 200 -14.13 -0.50 21.49
CA LEU A 200 -14.81 -0.01 20.28
C LEU A 200 -15.01 1.51 20.34
N VAL A 201 -15.51 2.05 21.44
CA VAL A 201 -15.73 3.49 21.61
C VAL A 201 -14.39 4.26 21.54
N ALA A 202 -13.33 3.75 22.18
CA ALA A 202 -12.02 4.37 22.15
C ALA A 202 -11.44 4.38 20.71
N GLN A 203 -11.53 3.26 20.00
CA GLN A 203 -11.05 3.13 18.61
C GLN A 203 -11.83 4.06 17.67
N THR A 204 -13.16 4.05 17.75
CA THR A 204 -14.02 4.91 16.92
C THR A 204 -13.73 6.39 17.18
N GLY A 205 -13.56 6.79 18.44
CA GLY A 205 -13.18 8.17 18.79
C GLY A 205 -11.81 8.58 18.26
N ALA A 206 -10.85 7.65 18.24
CA ALA A 206 -9.52 7.92 17.68
C ALA A 206 -9.56 8.05 16.15
N VAL A 207 -10.33 7.21 15.44
CA VAL A 207 -10.55 7.35 13.98
C VAL A 207 -11.24 8.67 13.65
N ALA A 208 -12.30 9.05 14.39
CA ALA A 208 -12.97 10.32 14.18
C ALA A 208 -12.03 11.51 14.39
N ARG A 209 -11.16 11.46 15.42
CA ARG A 209 -10.12 12.47 15.66
C ARG A 209 -9.09 12.53 14.52
N LEU A 210 -8.70 11.38 13.96
CA LEU A 210 -7.79 11.31 12.81
C LEU A 210 -8.38 12.02 11.59
N VAL A 211 -9.66 11.76 11.27
CA VAL A 211 -10.36 12.40 10.15
C VAL A 211 -10.51 13.90 10.37
N ASP A 212 -10.90 14.33 11.58
CA ASP A 212 -10.98 15.76 11.92
C ASP A 212 -9.62 16.47 11.80
N ALA A 213 -8.55 15.85 12.31
CA ALA A 213 -7.19 16.39 12.22
C ALA A 213 -6.72 16.55 10.78
N LEU A 214 -7.00 15.57 9.89
CA LEU A 214 -6.71 15.66 8.45
C LEU A 214 -7.43 16.86 7.80
N HIS A 215 -8.71 17.08 8.11
CA HIS A 215 -9.46 18.22 7.58
C HIS A 215 -8.95 19.56 8.07
N ARG A 216 -8.39 19.63 9.27
CA ARG A 216 -7.77 20.84 9.83
C ARG A 216 -6.31 21.04 9.44
N GLY A 217 -5.68 20.03 8.81
CA GLY A 217 -4.25 20.04 8.53
C GLY A 217 -3.36 19.96 9.79
N ASP A 218 -3.90 19.46 10.91
CA ASP A 218 -3.23 19.38 12.20
C ASP A 218 -2.42 18.07 12.31
N LEU A 219 -1.15 18.14 11.93
CA LEU A 219 -0.25 16.98 11.92
C LEU A 219 -0.02 16.36 13.30
N GLU A 220 0.06 17.18 14.36
CA GLU A 220 0.26 16.67 15.72
C GLU A 220 -0.96 15.90 16.20
N ALA A 221 -2.16 16.47 16.01
CA ALA A 221 -3.39 15.79 16.36
C ALA A 221 -3.61 14.51 15.53
N MET A 222 -3.26 14.52 14.24
CA MET A 222 -3.28 13.37 13.34
C MET A 222 -2.33 12.27 13.85
N ALA A 223 -1.06 12.59 14.07
CA ALA A 223 -0.04 11.67 14.55
C ALA A 223 -0.41 11.08 15.93
N GLY A 224 -0.89 11.91 16.85
CA GLY A 224 -1.37 11.47 18.14
C GLY A 224 -2.63 10.59 18.08
N ALA A 225 -3.48 10.74 17.05
CA ALA A 225 -4.63 9.87 16.84
C ALA A 225 -4.19 8.50 16.27
N MET A 226 -3.23 8.48 15.35
CA MET A 226 -2.70 7.24 14.74
C MET A 226 -2.14 6.26 15.78
N GLU A 227 -1.49 6.75 16.84
CA GLU A 227 -0.91 5.91 17.91
C GLU A 227 -1.93 5.43 18.95
N ARG A 228 -3.24 5.72 18.79
CA ARG A 228 -4.27 5.32 19.75
C ARG A 228 -4.91 3.96 19.46
N ASP A 229 -4.31 3.18 18.59
CA ASP A 229 -4.80 1.83 18.32
C ASP A 229 -4.60 0.93 19.57
N GLY A 230 -5.71 0.58 20.18
CA GLY A 230 -5.76 -0.30 21.36
C GLY A 230 -6.20 -1.71 21.04
N ILE A 231 -6.38 -2.07 19.78
CA ILE A 231 -6.91 -3.36 19.34
C ILE A 231 -5.94 -4.09 18.40
N ILE A 232 -5.60 -3.48 17.28
CA ILE A 232 -4.88 -4.16 16.20
C ILE A 232 -3.37 -4.18 16.45
N GLU A 233 -2.78 -3.01 16.74
CA GLU A 233 -1.35 -2.91 17.00
C GLU A 233 -0.93 -3.78 18.20
N PRO A 234 -1.61 -3.78 19.37
CA PRO A 234 -1.23 -4.66 20.48
C PRO A 234 -1.25 -6.15 20.12
N ALA A 235 -2.17 -6.58 19.25
CA ALA A 235 -2.23 -7.97 18.79
C ALA A 235 -1.04 -8.36 17.90
N ARG A 236 -0.48 -7.41 17.14
CA ARG A 236 0.62 -7.61 16.16
C ARG A 236 2.00 -7.20 16.67
N ALA A 237 2.09 -6.42 17.74
CA ALA A 237 3.32 -5.80 18.22
C ALA A 237 4.48 -6.81 18.41
N HIS A 238 4.18 -8.01 18.89
CA HIS A 238 5.17 -9.06 19.13
C HIS A 238 5.79 -9.64 17.84
N LEU A 239 5.18 -9.41 16.66
CA LEU A 239 5.72 -9.82 15.37
C LEU A 239 6.84 -8.87 14.88
N ILE A 240 6.90 -7.65 15.39
CA ILE A 240 7.80 -6.60 14.91
C ILE A 240 8.98 -6.49 15.87
N PRO A 241 10.20 -6.86 15.43
CA PRO A 241 11.37 -6.70 16.27
C PRO A 241 11.61 -5.23 16.59
N LEU A 242 12.01 -4.95 17.83
CA LEU A 242 12.38 -3.61 18.31
C LEU A 242 11.30 -2.53 18.17
N LEU A 243 10.00 -2.87 18.10
CA LEU A 243 8.93 -1.89 17.91
C LEU A 243 8.94 -0.79 18.99
N ALA A 244 9.15 -1.16 20.25
CA ALA A 244 9.16 -0.19 21.36
C ALA A 244 10.38 0.73 21.28
N GLU A 245 11.56 0.17 21.01
CA GLU A 245 12.82 0.89 20.85
C GLU A 245 12.76 1.81 19.63
N ALA A 246 12.20 1.31 18.51
CA ALA A 246 12.02 2.09 17.28
C ALA A 246 11.11 3.31 17.53
N ARG A 247 10.03 3.15 18.32
CA ARG A 247 9.16 4.28 18.68
C ARG A 247 9.88 5.34 19.48
N VAL A 248 10.69 4.94 20.46
CA VAL A 248 11.51 5.88 21.25
C VAL A 248 12.54 6.58 20.37
N THR A 249 13.24 5.81 19.52
CA THR A 249 14.27 6.33 18.61
C THR A 249 13.69 7.32 17.61
N ALA A 250 12.56 6.97 16.96
CA ALA A 250 11.89 7.85 16.00
C ALA A 250 11.50 9.19 16.65
N LYS A 251 10.88 9.15 17.83
CA LYS A 251 10.47 10.38 18.55
C LYS A 251 11.65 11.24 18.97
N ARG A 252 12.74 10.64 19.44
CA ARG A 252 13.98 11.37 19.75
C ARG A 252 14.60 12.01 18.50
N ALA A 253 14.46 11.38 17.35
CA ALA A 253 14.93 11.90 16.07
C ALA A 253 13.99 12.95 15.45
N GLY A 254 12.81 13.23 16.04
CA GLY A 254 11.88 14.28 15.63
C GLY A 254 10.63 13.80 14.91
N ALA A 255 10.30 12.51 14.98
CA ALA A 255 9.02 12.02 14.48
C ALA A 255 7.86 12.44 15.40
N LEU A 256 6.71 12.75 14.81
CA LEU A 256 5.47 13.04 15.53
C LEU A 256 4.80 11.75 16.05
N SER A 257 4.91 10.65 15.32
CA SER A 257 4.42 9.32 15.70
C SER A 257 5.17 8.22 14.98
N LEU A 258 5.02 6.96 15.46
CA LEU A 258 5.46 5.77 14.74
C LEU A 258 4.41 4.68 14.90
N VAL A 259 3.98 4.10 13.76
CA VAL A 259 2.97 3.05 13.68
C VAL A 259 3.42 1.91 12.76
N ILE A 260 2.75 0.77 12.87
CA ILE A 260 2.97 -0.36 11.95
C ILE A 260 2.33 -0.04 10.60
N SER A 261 3.04 -0.23 9.50
CA SER A 261 2.50 -0.11 8.15
C SER A 261 1.77 -1.40 7.76
N GLY A 262 0.46 -1.31 7.55
CA GLY A 262 -0.37 -2.46 7.17
C GLY A 262 -0.30 -3.60 8.19
N ALA A 263 0.20 -4.76 7.75
CA ALA A 263 0.45 -5.93 8.61
C ALA A 263 1.88 -5.94 9.22
N GLY A 264 2.74 -5.01 8.83
CA GLY A 264 4.17 -5.00 9.12
C GLY A 264 4.96 -5.89 8.12
N PRO A 265 6.27 -6.04 8.30
CA PRO A 265 7.12 -5.52 9.38
C PRO A 265 7.50 -4.04 9.26
N THR A 266 7.22 -3.38 8.14
CA THR A 266 7.56 -1.96 7.98
C THR A 266 6.93 -1.12 9.09
N LEU A 267 7.74 -0.25 9.68
CA LEU A 267 7.31 0.81 10.57
C LEU A 267 7.30 2.13 9.81
N CYS A 268 6.27 2.92 10.04
CA CYS A 268 6.05 4.21 9.43
C CYS A 268 6.02 5.31 10.50
N ALA A 269 7.01 6.19 10.47
CA ALA A 269 7.03 7.37 11.30
C ALA A 269 6.46 8.57 10.53
N VAL A 270 5.61 9.36 11.18
CA VAL A 270 5.06 10.61 10.66
C VAL A 270 6.02 11.75 10.99
N CYS A 271 6.34 12.55 9.98
CA CYS A 271 7.24 13.70 10.08
C CYS A 271 6.58 14.94 9.43
N ASP A 272 7.07 16.12 9.79
CA ASP A 272 6.57 17.43 9.36
C ASP A 272 7.42 18.08 8.26
N SER A 273 8.53 17.45 7.87
CA SER A 273 9.46 17.96 6.87
C SER A 273 10.32 16.85 6.28
N ASP A 274 10.85 17.07 5.08
CA ASP A 274 11.79 16.16 4.42
C ASP A 274 13.07 15.96 5.26
N ALA A 275 13.58 17.01 5.90
CA ALA A 275 14.74 16.93 6.75
C ALA A 275 14.51 16.05 8.00
N ASN A 276 13.33 16.17 8.62
CA ASN A 276 12.94 15.32 9.73
C ASN A 276 12.76 13.87 9.29
N ALA A 277 12.10 13.63 8.17
CA ALA A 277 11.90 12.29 7.64
C ALA A 277 13.24 11.58 7.33
N GLN A 278 14.20 12.27 6.73
CA GLN A 278 15.53 11.72 6.45
C GLN A 278 16.28 11.38 7.75
N ARG A 279 16.27 12.30 8.73
CA ARG A 279 16.92 12.08 10.02
C ARG A 279 16.31 10.92 10.81
N VAL A 280 14.98 10.81 10.82
CA VAL A 280 14.25 9.71 11.47
C VAL A 280 14.53 8.40 10.76
N ALA A 281 14.50 8.36 9.43
CA ALA A 281 14.82 7.15 8.65
C ALA A 281 16.24 6.66 8.95
N ALA A 282 17.24 7.57 8.99
CA ALA A 282 18.61 7.22 9.32
C ALA A 282 18.75 6.68 10.76
N ALA A 283 18.07 7.30 11.73
CA ALA A 283 18.11 6.85 13.12
C ALA A 283 17.46 5.48 13.31
N LEU A 284 16.36 5.21 12.59
CA LEU A 284 15.72 3.90 12.60
C LEU A 284 16.59 2.83 11.94
N GLY A 285 17.24 3.15 10.82
CA GLY A 285 18.21 2.24 10.18
C GLY A 285 19.33 1.84 11.13
N ALA A 286 19.98 2.83 11.76
CA ALA A 286 21.05 2.59 12.71
C ALA A 286 20.61 1.69 13.90
N LEU A 287 19.39 1.85 14.41
CA LEU A 287 18.85 0.99 15.46
C LEU A 287 18.81 -0.49 15.05
N TYR A 288 18.34 -0.79 13.84
CA TYR A 288 18.27 -2.16 13.34
C TYR A 288 19.65 -2.71 12.98
N ASP A 289 20.54 -1.88 12.43
CA ASP A 289 21.92 -2.26 12.12
C ASP A 289 22.71 -2.63 13.41
N GLU A 290 22.56 -1.86 14.49
CA GLU A 290 23.13 -2.13 15.80
C GLU A 290 22.63 -3.44 16.40
N ALA A 291 21.39 -3.82 16.09
CA ALA A 291 20.81 -5.10 16.51
C ALA A 291 21.18 -6.27 15.57
N GLY A 292 21.94 -6.04 14.51
CA GLY A 292 22.30 -7.04 13.51
C GLY A 292 21.13 -7.50 12.64
N ILE A 293 20.09 -6.68 12.52
CA ILE A 293 18.91 -6.95 11.68
C ILE A 293 19.01 -6.13 10.40
N GLY A 294 19.08 -6.82 9.25
CA GLY A 294 19.04 -6.16 7.95
C GLY A 294 17.80 -5.29 7.80
N ASN A 295 17.91 -4.16 7.13
CA ASN A 295 16.78 -3.27 6.95
C ASN A 295 16.91 -2.39 5.71
N ILE A 296 15.77 -1.84 5.26
CA ILE A 296 15.72 -0.82 4.21
C ILE A 296 15.02 0.40 4.80
N THR A 297 15.66 1.56 4.73
CA THR A 297 15.07 2.83 5.18
C THR A 297 14.74 3.74 4.01
N ARG A 298 13.70 4.56 4.17
CA ARG A 298 13.29 5.52 3.15
C ARG A 298 12.56 6.72 3.77
N ALA A 299 12.89 7.92 3.31
CA ALA A 299 12.07 9.10 3.53
C ALA A 299 11.20 9.34 2.29
N THR A 300 9.91 9.58 2.45
CA THR A 300 8.96 9.74 1.34
C THR A 300 7.81 10.68 1.73
N GLY A 301 7.11 11.20 0.72
CA GLY A 301 5.87 11.95 0.87
C GLY A 301 4.64 11.13 0.46
N VAL A 302 3.51 11.83 0.31
CA VAL A 302 2.25 11.24 -0.19
C VAL A 302 2.22 11.32 -1.71
N SER A 303 1.90 10.20 -2.38
CA SER A 303 1.57 10.19 -3.81
C SER A 303 0.16 10.72 -4.03
N VAL A 304 0.02 11.97 -4.41
CA VAL A 304 -1.30 12.60 -4.61
C VAL A 304 -2.04 12.09 -5.85
N CYS A 305 -1.32 11.54 -6.83
CA CYS A 305 -1.89 11.07 -8.10
C CYS A 305 -2.16 9.56 -8.13
N GLY A 306 -1.57 8.77 -7.23
CA GLY A 306 -1.63 7.31 -7.27
C GLY A 306 -0.95 6.71 -8.49
N ALA A 307 -1.54 5.66 -9.03
CA ALA A 307 -1.02 4.99 -10.22
C ALA A 307 -1.01 5.91 -11.45
N ARG A 308 -0.05 5.73 -12.33
CA ARG A 308 0.09 6.52 -13.55
C ARG A 308 0.67 5.71 -14.72
N VAL A 309 0.25 6.04 -15.91
CA VAL A 309 0.88 5.55 -17.13
C VAL A 309 2.23 6.26 -17.27
N LEU A 310 3.29 5.49 -17.53
CA LEU A 310 4.65 5.99 -17.73
C LEU A 310 4.99 6.18 -19.21
N ALA A 311 4.56 5.23 -20.04
CA ALA A 311 4.78 5.24 -21.48
C ALA A 311 3.69 4.45 -22.21
N VAL A 312 3.39 4.86 -23.44
CA VAL A 312 2.65 4.11 -24.46
C VAL A 312 3.41 4.20 -25.78
N GLU A 313 3.60 3.07 -26.45
CA GLU A 313 4.40 2.93 -27.67
C GLU A 313 3.60 2.24 -28.79
#